data_083741c153fd27ccc3eeb40087a59b93
#
_entry.id   083741c153fd27ccc3eeb40087a59b93
#
_cell.length_a   1.000
_cell.length_b   1.000
_cell.length_c   1.000
_cell.angle_alpha   90.00
_cell.angle_beta   90.00
_cell.angle_gamma   90.00
#
_symmetry.space_group_name_H-M   'P 1'
#
loop_
_entity.id
_entity.type
_entity.pdbx_description
1 polymer ?
#
loop_
_entity_poly.entity_id
_entity_poly.type
_entity_poly.pdbx_seq_one_letter_code
_entity_poly.pdbx_strand_id
1 'polypeptide(L)'
;MNKINVAIADDNQRTVEMMTELLEQESDIEVIASADDGEEALRIIKEKQPDVVLLDIIMPKLDGIGVLERLQTEDLSKRPIIIMVSAMGQENVCEEAMELGASYFILKPFDLRTIIKQIKQAKIKQQIPERPFV
;
A
#
# COMPACT_ATOMS: atom_id res chain seq x y z
N MET A 1 -9.99 2.51 -20.08
CA MET A 1 -8.94 3.09 -19.26
C MET A 1 -8.71 2.28 -18.03
N ASN A 2 -7.47 2.04 -17.76
CA ASN A 2 -7.13 1.25 -16.59
C ASN A 2 -7.11 2.12 -15.34
N LYS A 3 -7.87 1.68 -14.36
CA LYS A 3 -7.84 2.33 -13.05
C LYS A 3 -6.66 1.79 -12.26
N ILE A 4 -6.19 2.60 -11.31
CA ILE A 4 -5.18 2.16 -10.36
C ILE A 4 -5.90 1.35 -9.29
N ASN A 5 -5.55 0.08 -9.16
CA ASN A 5 -6.17 -0.82 -8.20
C ASN A 5 -5.45 -0.72 -6.86
N VAL A 6 -6.21 -0.40 -5.82
CA VAL A 6 -5.66 -0.17 -4.48
C VAL A 6 -6.26 -1.17 -3.50
N ALA A 7 -5.43 -1.72 -2.63
CA ALA A 7 -5.88 -2.49 -1.49
C ALA A 7 -5.50 -1.73 -0.22
N ILE A 8 -6.34 -1.82 0.81
CA ILE A 8 -6.11 -1.12 2.07
C ILE A 8 -6.04 -2.15 3.19
N ALA A 9 -4.97 -2.12 3.96
CA ALA A 9 -4.79 -3.00 5.11
C ALA A 9 -4.67 -2.16 6.37
N ASP A 10 -5.70 -2.19 7.20
CA ASP A 10 -5.79 -1.40 8.44
C ASP A 10 -6.86 -2.05 9.30
N ASP A 11 -6.59 -2.23 10.58
CA ASP A 11 -7.56 -2.91 11.45
C ASP A 11 -8.67 -1.98 11.94
N ASN A 12 -8.60 -0.69 11.64
CA ASN A 12 -9.65 0.24 11.98
C ASN A 12 -10.65 0.34 10.82
N GLN A 13 -11.81 -0.27 11.01
CA GLN A 13 -12.81 -0.34 9.95
C GLN A 13 -13.29 1.04 9.49
N ARG A 14 -13.39 2.00 10.41
CA ARG A 14 -13.78 3.36 10.03
C ARG A 14 -12.76 4.01 9.12
N THR A 15 -11.49 3.80 9.41
CA THR A 15 -10.41 4.32 8.57
C THR A 15 -10.51 3.74 7.18
N VAL A 16 -10.72 2.42 7.09
CA VAL A 16 -10.84 1.74 5.79
C VAL A 16 -12.02 2.31 5.00
N GLU A 17 -13.18 2.45 5.65
CA GLU A 17 -14.36 2.96 4.96
C GLU A 17 -14.18 4.39 4.48
N MET A 18 -13.61 5.24 5.33
CA MET A 18 -13.36 6.63 4.99
C MET A 18 -12.39 6.72 3.81
N MET A 19 -11.29 5.98 3.87
CA MET A 19 -10.30 6.02 2.80
C MET A 19 -10.86 5.49 1.50
N THR A 20 -11.63 4.40 1.57
CA THR A 20 -12.26 3.83 0.38
C THR A 20 -13.17 4.84 -0.29
N GLU A 21 -14.03 5.46 0.50
CA GLU A 21 -14.99 6.44 -0.03
C GLU A 21 -14.27 7.61 -0.69
N LEU A 22 -13.25 8.13 -0.03
CA LEU A 22 -12.56 9.30 -0.55
C LEU A 22 -11.67 8.98 -1.75
N LEU A 23 -11.01 7.81 -1.73
CA LEU A 23 -10.18 7.41 -2.85
C LEU A 23 -11.01 7.16 -4.10
N GLU A 24 -12.19 6.59 -3.92
CA GLU A 24 -13.03 6.26 -5.07
C GLU A 24 -13.74 7.48 -5.65
N GLN A 25 -13.59 8.65 -5.04
CA GLN A 25 -14.00 9.87 -5.69
C GLN A 25 -13.06 10.23 -6.86
N GLU A 26 -11.87 9.66 -6.88
CA GLU A 26 -10.98 9.83 -8.02
C GLU A 26 -11.38 8.85 -9.12
N SER A 27 -11.60 9.35 -10.31
CA SER A 27 -12.11 8.53 -11.40
C SER A 27 -11.12 7.46 -11.86
N ASP A 28 -9.84 7.64 -11.56
CA ASP A 28 -8.79 6.70 -11.97
C ASP A 28 -8.30 5.78 -10.86
N ILE A 29 -9.00 5.75 -9.71
CA ILE A 29 -8.64 4.89 -8.59
C ILE A 29 -9.81 3.98 -8.22
N GLU A 30 -9.51 2.72 -8.00
CA GLU A 30 -10.51 1.76 -7.55
C GLU A 30 -9.96 0.98 -6.37
N VAL A 31 -10.69 0.94 -5.26
CA VAL A 31 -10.30 0.13 -4.10
C VAL A 31 -10.89 -1.26 -4.30
N ILE A 32 -10.03 -2.24 -4.54
CA ILE A 32 -10.50 -3.58 -4.91
C ILE A 32 -10.60 -4.54 -3.74
N ALA A 33 -9.99 -4.22 -2.61
CA ALA A 33 -10.04 -5.10 -1.45
C ALA A 33 -9.54 -4.38 -0.21
N SER A 34 -9.93 -4.90 0.94
CA SER A 34 -9.40 -4.41 2.21
C SER A 34 -9.13 -5.58 3.14
N ALA A 35 -8.22 -5.39 4.08
CA ALA A 35 -7.85 -6.39 5.06
C ALA A 35 -7.77 -5.74 6.43
N ASP A 36 -8.10 -6.48 7.48
CA ASP A 36 -8.01 -5.98 8.85
C ASP A 36 -6.89 -6.64 9.64
N ASP A 37 -6.13 -7.51 9.01
CA ASP A 37 -4.93 -8.09 9.61
C ASP A 37 -3.92 -8.40 8.52
N GLY A 38 -2.68 -8.69 8.95
CA GLY A 38 -1.58 -8.88 8.01
C GLY A 38 -1.65 -10.16 7.20
N GLU A 39 -2.24 -11.22 7.77
CA GLU A 39 -2.37 -12.47 7.01
C GLU A 39 -3.35 -12.31 5.87
N GLU A 40 -4.46 -11.63 6.13
CA GLU A 40 -5.44 -11.34 5.09
C GLU A 40 -4.84 -10.41 4.03
N ALA A 41 -4.05 -9.41 4.47
CA ALA A 41 -3.37 -8.50 3.55
C ALA A 41 -2.46 -9.29 2.59
N LEU A 42 -1.70 -10.23 3.15
CA LEU A 42 -0.81 -11.04 2.34
C LEU A 42 -1.58 -11.88 1.31
N ARG A 43 -2.70 -12.47 1.74
CA ARG A 43 -3.55 -13.25 0.85
C ARG A 43 -4.07 -12.39 -0.30
N ILE A 44 -4.55 -11.18 0.02
CA ILE A 44 -5.07 -10.25 -0.98
C ILE A 44 -4.00 -9.87 -1.99
N ILE A 45 -2.80 -9.59 -1.51
CA ILE A 45 -1.69 -9.22 -2.39
C ILE A 45 -1.39 -10.36 -3.39
N LYS A 46 -1.40 -11.58 -2.89
CA LYS A 46 -1.09 -12.74 -3.74
C LYS A 46 -2.20 -13.05 -4.73
N GLU A 47 -3.45 -12.96 -4.29
CA GLU A 47 -4.58 -13.36 -5.13
C GLU A 47 -5.08 -12.26 -6.05
N LYS A 48 -5.13 -11.02 -5.56
CA LYS A 48 -5.74 -9.94 -6.33
C LYS A 48 -4.73 -9.06 -7.05
N GLN A 49 -3.49 -9.14 -6.67
CA GLN A 49 -2.38 -8.43 -7.32
C GLN A 49 -2.68 -6.94 -7.53
N PRO A 50 -2.96 -6.20 -6.42
CA PRO A 50 -3.24 -4.77 -6.55
C PRO A 50 -2.01 -4.01 -7.05
N ASP A 51 -2.25 -2.85 -7.63
CA ASP A 51 -1.15 -1.96 -8.05
C ASP A 51 -0.49 -1.32 -6.83
N VAL A 52 -1.30 -0.92 -5.85
CA VAL A 52 -0.85 -0.21 -4.67
C VAL A 52 -1.51 -0.81 -3.43
N VAL A 53 -0.76 -0.94 -2.36
CA VAL A 53 -1.29 -1.35 -1.06
C VAL A 53 -1.00 -0.25 -0.05
N LEU A 54 -2.04 0.23 0.61
CA LEU A 54 -1.90 1.13 1.76
C LEU A 54 -1.86 0.22 2.98
N LEU A 55 -0.74 0.18 3.68
CA LEU A 55 -0.48 -0.84 4.69
C LEU A 55 -0.13 -0.19 6.03
N ASP A 56 -0.96 -0.46 7.04
CA ASP A 56 -0.67 -0.04 8.39
C ASP A 56 0.35 -1.00 9.01
N ILE A 57 1.12 -0.50 9.96
CA ILE A 57 2.08 -1.32 10.68
C ILE A 57 1.39 -2.12 11.78
N ILE A 58 0.53 -1.46 12.58
CA ILE A 58 -0.08 -2.12 13.73
C ILE A 58 -1.36 -2.82 13.34
N MET A 59 -1.29 -4.12 13.22
CA MET A 59 -2.44 -4.98 12.89
C MET A 59 -2.30 -6.29 13.63
N PRO A 60 -3.41 -6.96 13.96
CA PRO A 60 -3.34 -8.26 14.62
C PRO A 60 -2.84 -9.35 13.68
N LYS A 61 -2.45 -10.46 14.27
CA LYS A 61 -1.97 -11.68 13.61
C LYS A 61 -0.60 -11.50 12.97
N LEU A 62 -0.48 -10.58 12.04
CA LEU A 62 0.77 -10.26 11.38
C LEU A 62 0.74 -8.74 11.15
N ASP A 63 1.74 -8.03 11.65
CA ASP A 63 1.77 -6.58 11.48
C ASP A 63 2.31 -6.20 10.10
N GLY A 64 2.32 -4.90 9.80
CA GLY A 64 2.75 -4.43 8.49
C GLY A 64 4.20 -4.74 8.16
N ILE A 65 5.07 -4.69 9.16
CA ILE A 65 6.48 -5.06 8.94
C ILE A 65 6.57 -6.55 8.62
N GLY A 66 5.79 -7.38 9.34
CA GLY A 66 5.73 -8.82 9.06
C GLY A 66 5.24 -9.12 7.66
N VAL A 67 4.27 -8.35 7.17
CA VAL A 67 3.80 -8.50 5.79
C VAL A 67 4.94 -8.23 4.81
N LEU A 68 5.69 -7.14 5.03
CA LEU A 68 6.82 -6.83 4.17
C LEU A 68 7.87 -7.92 4.18
N GLU A 69 8.17 -8.46 5.37
CA GLU A 69 9.13 -9.56 5.50
C GLU A 69 8.69 -10.78 4.70
N ARG A 70 7.41 -11.14 4.82
CA ARG A 70 6.88 -12.28 4.07
C ARG A 70 6.93 -12.06 2.58
N LEU A 71 6.66 -10.84 2.13
CA LEU A 71 6.70 -10.53 0.70
C LEU A 71 8.10 -10.66 0.11
N GLN A 72 9.14 -10.54 0.93
CA GLN A 72 10.52 -10.72 0.46
C GLN A 72 10.77 -12.13 -0.06
N THR A 73 10.08 -13.12 0.52
CA THR A 73 10.29 -14.52 0.16
C THR A 73 9.22 -15.07 -0.77
N GLU A 74 8.21 -14.27 -1.11
CA GLU A 74 7.14 -14.72 -1.99
C GLU A 74 7.53 -14.51 -3.45
N ASP A 75 7.19 -15.47 -4.26
CA ASP A 75 7.41 -15.38 -5.70
C ASP A 75 6.16 -14.75 -6.32
N LEU A 76 6.15 -13.44 -6.41
CA LEU A 76 5.01 -12.70 -6.90
C LEU A 76 5.22 -12.34 -8.36
N SER A 77 4.22 -12.65 -9.19
CA SER A 77 4.29 -12.25 -10.59
C SER A 77 4.16 -10.73 -10.74
N LYS A 78 3.56 -10.08 -9.74
CA LYS A 78 3.43 -8.64 -9.73
C LYS A 78 3.63 -8.14 -8.31
N ARG A 79 4.65 -7.30 -8.12
CA ARG A 79 4.91 -6.71 -6.81
C ARG A 79 4.20 -5.38 -6.71
N PRO A 80 3.34 -5.20 -5.68
CA PRO A 80 2.63 -3.93 -5.54
C PRO A 80 3.56 -2.85 -5.01
N ILE A 81 3.16 -1.62 -5.22
CA ILE A 81 3.77 -0.48 -4.56
C ILE A 81 3.19 -0.44 -3.16
N ILE A 82 4.04 -0.42 -2.15
CA ILE A 82 3.60 -0.41 -0.77
C ILE A 82 3.76 1.00 -0.20
N ILE A 83 2.67 1.56 0.27
CA ILE A 83 2.68 2.84 0.98
C ILE A 83 2.30 2.54 2.42
N MET A 84 3.26 2.71 3.33
CA MET A 84 2.98 2.52 4.75
C MET A 84 2.22 3.72 5.26
N VAL A 85 1.14 3.50 6.01
CA VAL A 85 0.33 4.57 6.59
C VAL A 85 0.14 4.22 8.04
N SER A 86 0.88 4.86 8.94
CA SER A 86 0.89 4.43 10.33
C SER A 86 1.07 5.59 11.30
N ALA A 87 0.61 5.39 12.53
CA ALA A 87 0.85 6.31 13.63
C ALA A 87 2.25 6.15 14.21
N MET A 88 2.94 5.04 13.88
CA MET A 88 4.30 4.83 14.37
C MET A 88 5.30 5.50 13.43
N GLY A 89 5.84 6.62 13.91
CA GLY A 89 6.75 7.42 13.09
C GLY A 89 8.18 7.42 13.59
N GLN A 90 8.57 6.39 14.33
CA GLN A 90 9.94 6.32 14.79
C GLN A 90 10.87 6.09 13.61
N GLU A 91 11.99 6.77 13.64
CA GLU A 91 12.93 6.74 12.53
C GLU A 91 13.36 5.32 12.15
N ASN A 92 13.66 4.49 13.15
CA ASN A 92 14.10 3.12 12.89
C ASN A 92 13.01 2.26 12.26
N VAL A 93 11.75 2.52 12.57
CA VAL A 93 10.64 1.77 11.97
C VAL A 93 10.47 2.16 10.50
N CYS A 94 10.58 3.44 10.22
CA CYS A 94 10.51 3.92 8.84
C CYS A 94 11.66 3.34 8.01
N GLU A 95 12.87 3.36 8.54
CA GLU A 95 14.03 2.80 7.84
C GLU A 95 13.85 1.32 7.56
N GLU A 96 13.37 0.56 8.56
CA GLU A 96 13.16 -0.86 8.39
C GLU A 96 12.13 -1.13 7.30
N ALA A 97 11.03 -0.39 7.30
CA ALA A 97 10.00 -0.57 6.28
C ALA A 97 10.55 -0.29 4.87
N MET A 98 11.32 0.77 4.73
CA MET A 98 11.89 1.12 3.43
C MET A 98 12.90 0.08 2.96
N GLU A 99 13.71 -0.45 3.88
CA GLU A 99 14.65 -1.51 3.54
C GLU A 99 13.94 -2.78 3.11
N LEU A 100 12.76 -3.04 3.66
CA LEU A 100 11.99 -4.23 3.34
C LEU A 100 11.13 -4.06 2.08
N GLY A 101 11.22 -2.90 1.42
CA GLY A 101 10.57 -2.73 0.14
C GLY A 101 9.39 -1.79 0.09
N ALA A 102 9.08 -1.09 1.19
CA ALA A 102 8.06 -0.05 1.14
C ALA A 102 8.55 1.09 0.26
N SER A 103 7.64 1.66 -0.52
CA SER A 103 7.99 2.75 -1.41
C SER A 103 7.86 4.11 -0.74
N TYR A 104 6.88 4.25 0.14
CA TYR A 104 6.61 5.51 0.83
C TYR A 104 6.15 5.23 2.25
N PHE A 105 6.33 6.20 3.13
CA PHE A 105 5.88 6.10 4.51
C PHE A 105 5.17 7.39 4.88
N ILE A 106 3.90 7.28 5.26
CA ILE A 106 3.06 8.43 5.59
C ILE A 106 2.57 8.29 7.03
N LEU A 107 2.76 9.33 7.83
CA LEU A 107 2.34 9.31 9.23
C LEU A 107 0.89 9.72 9.40
N LYS A 108 0.19 9.06 10.31
CA LYS A 108 -1.14 9.49 10.75
C LYS A 108 -0.98 10.57 11.82
N PRO A 109 -1.84 11.59 11.87
CA PRO A 109 -2.90 11.87 10.90
C PRO A 109 -2.32 12.41 9.59
N PHE A 110 -3.01 12.14 8.50
CA PHE A 110 -2.50 12.52 7.18
C PHE A 110 -3.57 13.30 6.40
N ASP A 111 -3.11 14.00 5.38
CA ASP A 111 -3.99 14.63 4.43
C ASP A 111 -4.19 13.63 3.30
N LEU A 112 -5.44 13.26 3.04
CA LEU A 112 -5.72 12.26 2.03
C LEU A 112 -5.21 12.66 0.64
N ARG A 113 -5.14 13.95 0.36
CA ARG A 113 -4.59 14.44 -0.91
C ARG A 113 -3.13 14.02 -1.08
N THR A 114 -2.40 13.93 0.03
CA THR A 114 -1.02 13.44 -0.01
C THR A 114 -0.98 11.98 -0.46
N ILE A 115 -1.88 11.16 0.07
CA ILE A 115 -1.95 9.75 -0.32
C ILE A 115 -2.32 9.62 -1.78
N ILE A 116 -3.33 10.36 -2.23
CA ILE A 116 -3.76 10.33 -3.62
C ILE A 116 -2.61 10.71 -4.55
N LYS A 117 -1.88 11.76 -4.18
CA LYS A 117 -0.75 12.22 -4.96
C LYS A 117 0.33 11.14 -5.05
N GLN A 118 0.63 10.48 -3.94
CA GLN A 118 1.65 9.43 -3.94
C GLN A 118 1.22 8.24 -4.79
N ILE A 119 -0.06 7.86 -4.71
CA ILE A 119 -0.59 6.77 -5.53
C ILE A 119 -0.40 7.07 -7.01
N LYS A 120 -0.79 8.26 -7.43
CA LYS A 120 -0.71 8.63 -8.84
C LYS A 120 0.73 8.75 -9.32
N GLN A 121 1.60 9.32 -8.50
CA GLN A 121 3.00 9.43 -8.87
C GLN A 121 3.69 8.08 -8.95
N ALA A 122 3.36 7.19 -8.01
CA ALA A 122 3.93 5.85 -8.00
C ALA A 122 3.52 5.10 -9.26
N LYS A 123 2.24 5.21 -9.64
CA LYS A 123 1.75 4.52 -10.83
C LYS A 123 2.41 5.07 -12.09
N ILE A 124 2.61 6.38 -12.16
CA ILE A 124 3.29 6.99 -13.31
C ILE A 124 4.72 6.46 -13.42
N LYS A 125 5.43 6.38 -12.31
CA LYS A 125 6.80 5.87 -12.31
C LYS A 125 6.86 4.44 -12.78
N GLN A 126 5.89 3.62 -12.40
CA GLN A 126 5.84 2.24 -12.86
C GLN A 126 5.52 2.12 -14.32
N GLN A 127 4.74 3.05 -14.85
CA GLN A 127 4.35 3.02 -16.24
C GLN A 127 5.43 3.52 -17.16
N ILE A 128 6.43 4.22 -16.63
CA ILE A 128 7.57 4.61 -17.44
C ILE A 128 8.47 3.39 -17.54
N PRO A 129 8.50 2.72 -18.68
CA PRO A 129 9.29 1.51 -18.78
C PRO A 129 10.73 1.85 -18.62
N GLU A 130 11.48 0.91 -18.15
CA GLU A 130 12.90 1.05 -18.16
C GLU A 130 13.31 1.21 -19.55
N ARG A 131 13.64 2.42 -19.94
CA ARG A 131 14.01 2.68 -21.25
C ARG A 131 15.37 2.44 -21.40
N PRO A 132 15.67 1.64 -22.25
CA PRO A 132 17.03 1.58 -22.55
C PRO A 132 17.32 2.84 -23.15
N PHE A 133 17.37 3.57 -23.36
CA PHE A 133 17.61 4.65 -23.83
C PHE A 133 18.32 4.94 -24.43
N VAL A 134 17.91 5.04 -24.83
CA VAL A 134 18.30 5.23 -25.57
C VAL A 134 18.81 5.86 -25.88
#